data_ab8ba48b2ce28ccb2cd2740ff4385e1c
#
_entry.id   ab8ba48b2ce28ccb2cd2740ff4385e1c
#
_cell.length_a   1.000
_cell.length_b   1.000
_cell.length_c   1.000
_cell.angle_alpha   90.00
_cell.angle_beta   90.00
_cell.angle_gamma   90.00
#
_symmetry.space_group_name_H-M   'P 1'
#
loop_
_entity.id
_entity.type
_entity.pdbx_description
1 polymer ?
#
loop_
_entity_poly.entity_id
_entity_poly.type
_entity_poly.pdbx_seq_one_letter_code
_entity_poly.pdbx_strand_id
1 'polypeptide(L)'
;MHSDRLGAHHATEYHLLDVQRVAALGQRFPRAIARIFTEAEIRYCQKHRRTPFQYFAVRLAAKFAVRRLLGSGRLAEIEIAHGTLGNPVVMLHGKAAVAGVGKSLRLSLSHEGNVAAAFVSVECPLEVSN
;
A
#
# COMPACT_ATOMS: atom_id res chain seq x y z
N MET A 1 -23.22 11.36 -6.33
CA MET A 1 -24.07 10.23 -6.54
C MET A 1 -24.41 9.99 -8.00
N HIS A 2 -24.80 11.01 -8.68
CA HIS A 2 -25.16 10.86 -10.09
C HIS A 2 -23.97 10.68 -11.01
N SER A 3 -22.81 11.19 -10.60
CA SER A 3 -21.61 11.04 -11.41
C SER A 3 -21.21 9.58 -11.57
N ASP A 4 -21.59 8.74 -10.62
CA ASP A 4 -21.24 7.32 -10.69
C ASP A 4 -21.86 6.63 -11.90
N ARG A 5 -22.98 7.12 -12.35
CA ARG A 5 -23.64 6.52 -13.50
C ARG A 5 -22.91 6.80 -14.80
N LEU A 6 -22.03 7.80 -14.79
CA LEU A 6 -21.37 8.24 -16.01
C LEU A 6 -19.97 7.71 -16.17
N GLY A 7 -19.39 7.11 -15.15
CA GLY A 7 -18.02 6.72 -15.31
C GLY A 7 -17.49 5.72 -14.33
N ALA A 8 -17.41 6.09 -13.08
CA ALA A 8 -16.62 5.30 -12.18
C ALA A 8 -17.08 5.47 -10.75
N HIS A 9 -16.80 4.46 -9.95
CA HIS A 9 -16.86 4.56 -8.51
C HIS A 9 -15.49 4.94 -7.99
N HIS A 10 -15.47 5.84 -7.03
CA HIS A 10 -14.25 6.29 -6.39
C HIS A 10 -14.33 6.04 -4.90
N ALA A 11 -13.25 5.59 -4.34
CA ALA A 11 -13.10 5.47 -2.89
C ALA A 11 -11.68 5.84 -2.53
N THR A 12 -11.51 6.38 -1.35
CA THR A 12 -10.19 6.75 -0.86
C THR A 12 -10.01 6.20 0.55
N GLU A 13 -8.75 5.93 0.88
CA GLU A 13 -8.36 5.54 2.22
C GLU A 13 -7.01 6.18 2.52
N TYR A 14 -6.79 6.45 3.79
CA TYR A 14 -5.47 6.86 4.23
C TYR A 14 -5.12 6.14 5.50
N HIS A 15 -3.82 6.11 5.81
CA HIS A 15 -3.36 5.48 7.03
C HIS A 15 -2.12 6.20 7.51
N LEU A 16 -2.08 6.48 8.79
CA LEU A 16 -0.94 7.10 9.45
C LEU A 16 -0.31 6.10 10.40
N LEU A 17 1.00 6.07 10.43
CA LEU A 17 1.74 5.19 11.32
C LEU A 17 2.86 5.94 12.00
N ASP A 18 3.12 5.56 13.23
CA ASP A 18 4.25 6.04 14.02
C ASP A 18 5.48 5.21 13.61
N VAL A 19 6.49 5.88 13.06
CA VAL A 19 7.69 5.20 12.56
C VAL A 19 8.42 4.46 13.66
N GLN A 20 8.50 5.06 14.85
CA GLN A 20 9.20 4.42 15.96
C GLN A 20 8.49 3.16 16.42
N ARG A 21 7.17 3.13 16.36
CA ARG A 21 6.43 1.91 16.68
C ARG A 21 6.70 0.80 15.69
N VAL A 22 6.78 1.15 14.42
CA VAL A 22 7.10 0.16 13.39
C VAL A 22 8.52 -0.36 13.60
N ALA A 23 9.46 0.54 13.92
CA ALA A 23 10.83 0.14 14.21
C ALA A 23 10.89 -0.81 15.40
N ALA A 24 10.19 -0.48 16.48
CA ALA A 24 10.18 -1.31 17.68
C ALA A 24 9.61 -2.70 17.39
N LEU A 25 8.52 -2.77 16.61
CA LEU A 25 7.94 -4.05 16.24
C LEU A 25 8.88 -4.86 15.35
N GLY A 26 9.51 -4.20 14.37
CA GLY A 26 10.41 -4.88 13.45
C GLY A 26 11.67 -5.40 14.15
N GLN A 27 12.17 -4.65 15.12
CA GLN A 27 13.34 -5.07 15.88
C GLN A 27 13.01 -6.19 16.85
N ARG A 28 11.82 -6.14 17.44
CA ARG A 28 11.40 -7.17 18.39
C ARG A 28 10.94 -8.44 17.71
N PHE A 29 10.30 -8.31 16.55
CA PHE A 29 9.71 -9.44 15.82
C PHE A 29 10.20 -9.43 14.37
N PRO A 30 11.50 -9.72 14.14
CA PRO A 30 12.04 -9.63 12.77
C PRO A 30 11.34 -10.56 11.78
N ARG A 31 10.77 -11.67 12.25
CA ARG A 31 10.04 -12.57 11.37
C ARG A 31 8.74 -11.96 10.85
N ALA A 32 8.18 -10.99 11.57
CA ALA A 32 6.98 -10.32 11.11
C ALA A 32 7.25 -9.52 9.84
N ILE A 33 8.44 -8.97 9.71
CA ILE A 33 8.83 -8.23 8.51
C ILE A 33 8.71 -9.12 7.27
N ALA A 34 9.22 -10.36 7.35
CA ALA A 34 9.16 -11.28 6.22
C ALA A 34 7.74 -11.74 5.90
N ARG A 35 6.82 -11.65 6.86
CA ARG A 35 5.42 -12.03 6.64
C ARG A 35 4.59 -10.90 6.07
N ILE A 36 5.03 -9.68 6.27
CA ILE A 36 4.27 -8.49 5.87
C ILE A 36 4.78 -7.94 4.54
N PHE A 37 6.09 -8.01 4.31
CA PHE A 37 6.72 -7.39 3.16
C PHE A 37 7.30 -8.45 2.23
N THR A 38 7.31 -8.14 0.93
CA THR A 38 7.97 -8.99 -0.05
C THR A 38 9.49 -8.80 0.04
N GLU A 39 10.24 -9.74 -0.53
CA GLU A 39 11.68 -9.61 -0.57
C GLU A 39 12.13 -8.33 -1.25
N ALA A 40 11.44 -7.95 -2.32
CA ALA A 40 11.79 -6.72 -3.04
C ALA A 40 11.59 -5.49 -2.17
N GLU A 41 10.50 -5.47 -1.39
CA GLU A 41 10.26 -4.38 -0.46
C GLU A 41 11.32 -4.32 0.63
N ILE A 42 11.69 -5.49 1.16
CA ILE A 42 12.70 -5.56 2.21
C ILE A 42 14.03 -5.03 1.69
N ARG A 43 14.45 -5.48 0.51
CA ARG A 43 15.71 -5.01 -0.08
C ARG A 43 15.68 -3.50 -0.30
N TYR A 44 14.58 -2.99 -0.80
CA TYR A 44 14.46 -1.56 -1.02
C TYR A 44 14.58 -0.76 0.27
N CYS A 45 13.88 -1.19 1.31
CA CYS A 45 13.92 -0.49 2.60
C CYS A 45 15.29 -0.56 3.24
N GLN A 46 15.93 -1.72 3.19
CA GLN A 46 17.24 -1.93 3.79
C GLN A 46 18.35 -1.18 3.07
N LYS A 47 18.12 -0.82 1.83
CA LYS A 47 19.07 0.00 1.08
C LYS A 47 19.25 1.38 1.74
N HIS A 48 18.23 1.84 2.44
CA HIS A 48 18.25 3.11 3.16
C HIS A 48 18.74 2.87 4.59
N ARG A 49 20.03 2.66 4.73
CA ARG A 49 20.66 2.14 5.96
C ARG A 49 20.40 2.97 7.20
N ARG A 50 20.30 4.28 7.05
CA ARG A 50 20.12 5.16 8.22
C ARG A 50 18.71 5.16 8.75
N THR A 51 17.73 5.02 7.85
CA THR A 51 16.34 5.18 8.21
C THR A 51 15.46 4.12 7.54
N PRO A 52 15.82 2.82 7.64
CA PRO A 52 15.05 1.79 6.95
C PRO A 52 13.59 1.74 7.40
N PHE A 53 13.33 2.04 8.67
CA PHE A 53 11.98 1.92 9.20
C PHE A 53 11.05 3.05 8.77
N GLN A 54 11.57 4.18 8.31
CA GLN A 54 10.72 5.17 7.65
C GLN A 54 10.11 4.57 6.38
N TYR A 55 10.92 3.84 5.62
CA TYR A 55 10.47 3.22 4.38
C TYR A 55 9.55 2.04 4.64
N PHE A 56 9.82 1.24 5.67
CA PHE A 56 8.91 0.18 6.07
C PHE A 56 7.58 0.74 6.54
N ALA A 57 7.60 1.79 7.34
CA ALA A 57 6.39 2.37 7.91
C ALA A 57 5.48 2.94 6.82
N VAL A 58 6.05 3.65 5.85
CA VAL A 58 5.29 4.22 4.75
C VAL A 58 4.63 3.12 3.93
N ARG A 59 5.37 2.04 3.66
CA ARG A 59 4.82 0.92 2.91
C ARG A 59 3.76 0.17 3.68
N LEU A 60 3.96 -0.01 4.98
CA LEU A 60 2.96 -0.66 5.81
C LEU A 60 1.67 0.17 5.85
N ALA A 61 1.78 1.48 5.97
CA ALA A 61 0.62 2.36 5.91
C ALA A 61 -0.14 2.18 4.60
N ALA A 62 0.59 2.09 3.48
CA ALA A 62 -0.02 1.86 2.18
C ALA A 62 -0.72 0.52 2.12
N LYS A 63 -0.09 -0.53 2.65
CA LYS A 63 -0.69 -1.87 2.65
C LYS A 63 -2.00 -1.90 3.44
N PHE A 64 -2.04 -1.23 4.59
CA PHE A 64 -3.28 -1.15 5.37
C PHE A 64 -4.38 -0.43 4.61
N ALA A 65 -4.04 0.70 3.98
CA ALA A 65 -5.03 1.47 3.23
C ALA A 65 -5.56 0.68 2.03
N VAL A 66 -4.68 0.04 1.27
CA VAL A 66 -5.08 -0.77 0.13
C VAL A 66 -5.92 -1.95 0.59
N ARG A 67 -5.52 -2.60 1.68
CA ARG A 67 -6.24 -3.75 2.21
C ARG A 67 -7.68 -3.39 2.58
N ARG A 68 -7.89 -2.21 3.15
CA ARG A 68 -9.25 -1.76 3.46
C ARG A 68 -10.07 -1.54 2.20
N LEU A 69 -9.47 -0.98 1.16
CA LEU A 69 -10.19 -0.75 -0.09
C LEU A 69 -10.53 -2.05 -0.81
N LEU A 70 -9.63 -3.03 -0.75
CA LEU A 70 -9.86 -4.31 -1.42
C LEU A 70 -10.73 -5.25 -0.61
N GLY A 71 -10.65 -5.16 0.71
CA GLY A 71 -11.42 -6.01 1.60
C GLY A 71 -10.92 -7.45 1.70
N SER A 72 -9.80 -7.79 1.06
CA SER A 72 -9.32 -9.16 1.01
C SER A 72 -7.82 -9.18 0.74
N GLY A 73 -7.19 -10.30 1.06
CA GLY A 73 -5.78 -10.51 0.81
C GLY A 73 -4.93 -10.28 2.05
N ARG A 74 -3.72 -10.85 2.03
CA ARG A 74 -2.74 -10.64 3.08
C ARG A 74 -1.88 -9.43 2.74
N LEU A 75 -1.28 -8.82 3.76
CA LEU A 75 -0.44 -7.65 3.54
C LEU A 75 0.73 -7.95 2.59
N ALA A 76 1.30 -9.15 2.66
CA ALA A 76 2.40 -9.52 1.76
C ALA A 76 1.95 -9.66 0.30
N GLU A 77 0.64 -9.77 0.07
CA GLU A 77 0.11 -9.83 -1.29
C GLU A 77 -0.10 -8.44 -1.91
N ILE A 78 0.10 -7.41 -1.12
CA ILE A 78 -0.01 -6.03 -1.56
C ILE A 78 1.39 -5.45 -1.58
N GLU A 79 2.02 -5.47 -2.73
CA GLU A 79 3.41 -5.04 -2.86
C GLU A 79 3.47 -3.58 -3.30
N ILE A 80 4.27 -2.79 -2.60
CA ILE A 80 4.48 -1.40 -2.97
C ILE A 80 5.82 -1.32 -3.71
N ALA A 81 5.74 -1.11 -5.01
CA ALA A 81 6.89 -1.05 -5.88
C ALA A 81 7.08 0.36 -6.40
N HIS A 82 8.05 0.54 -7.28
CA HIS A 82 8.30 1.82 -7.93
C HIS A 82 8.10 1.67 -9.41
N GLY A 83 7.38 2.63 -10.01
CA GLY A 83 7.23 2.69 -11.44
C GLY A 83 8.49 3.23 -12.11
N THR A 84 8.44 3.32 -13.43
CA THR A 84 9.58 3.75 -14.24
C THR A 84 10.04 5.15 -13.90
N LEU A 85 9.14 6.00 -13.41
CA LEU A 85 9.48 7.37 -13.04
C LEU A 85 9.75 7.52 -11.54
N GLY A 86 9.88 6.41 -10.83
CA GLY A 86 10.15 6.44 -9.40
C GLY A 86 8.90 6.61 -8.53
N ASN A 87 7.75 6.81 -9.12
CA ASN A 87 6.49 6.93 -8.36
C ASN A 87 6.10 5.58 -7.76
N PRO A 88 5.46 5.58 -6.58
CA PRO A 88 5.02 4.32 -5.99
C PRO A 88 3.87 3.72 -6.80
N VAL A 89 3.90 2.40 -6.94
CA VAL A 89 2.82 1.66 -7.61
C VAL A 89 2.46 0.45 -6.76
N VAL A 90 1.22 0.01 -6.87
CA VAL A 90 0.75 -1.16 -6.14
C VAL A 90 0.76 -2.35 -7.08
N MET A 91 1.41 -3.42 -6.64
CA MET A 91 1.39 -4.70 -7.35
C MET A 91 0.67 -5.71 -6.46
N LEU A 92 -0.36 -6.32 -6.99
CA LEU A 92 -1.20 -7.23 -6.24
C LEU A 92 -0.91 -8.67 -6.60
N HIS A 93 -0.93 -9.53 -5.58
CA HIS A 93 -0.68 -10.96 -5.73
C HIS A 93 -1.78 -11.74 -5.02
N GLY A 94 -1.95 -13.00 -5.38
CA GLY A 94 -2.84 -13.89 -4.67
C GLY A 94 -4.27 -13.38 -4.55
N LYS A 95 -4.83 -13.48 -3.37
CA LYS A 95 -6.21 -13.05 -3.12
C LYS A 95 -6.38 -11.55 -3.32
N ALA A 96 -5.35 -10.77 -3.03
CA ALA A 96 -5.43 -9.32 -3.24
C ALA A 96 -5.57 -9.02 -4.74
N ALA A 97 -4.87 -9.77 -5.59
CA ALA A 97 -4.98 -9.58 -7.03
C ALA A 97 -6.40 -9.88 -7.52
N VAL A 98 -7.00 -10.93 -6.99
CA VAL A 98 -8.38 -11.27 -7.34
C VAL A 98 -9.34 -10.16 -6.93
N ALA A 99 -9.18 -9.65 -5.71
CA ALA A 99 -10.02 -8.57 -5.21
C ALA A 99 -9.82 -7.28 -5.99
N GLY A 100 -8.65 -7.09 -6.57
CA GLY A 100 -8.31 -5.87 -7.30
C GLY A 100 -8.63 -5.88 -8.78
N VAL A 101 -9.20 -6.96 -9.29
CA VAL A 101 -9.52 -7.06 -10.71
C VAL A 101 -10.46 -5.91 -11.10
N GLY A 102 -10.09 -5.21 -12.18
CA GLY A 102 -10.90 -4.09 -12.67
C GLY A 102 -10.75 -2.80 -11.87
N LYS A 103 -9.91 -2.78 -10.85
CA LYS A 103 -9.71 -1.60 -10.01
C LYS A 103 -8.39 -0.94 -10.34
N SER A 104 -8.40 0.38 -10.42
CA SER A 104 -7.20 1.18 -10.65
C SER A 104 -6.84 1.85 -9.33
N LEU A 105 -5.65 1.57 -8.84
CA LEU A 105 -5.19 2.10 -7.56
C LEU A 105 -4.14 3.19 -7.78
N ARG A 106 -4.29 4.30 -7.08
CA ARG A 106 -3.32 5.38 -7.08
C ARG A 106 -2.85 5.61 -5.65
N LEU A 107 -1.56 5.85 -5.51
CA LEU A 107 -0.91 5.84 -4.22
C LEU A 107 -0.04 7.08 -4.05
N SER A 108 -0.15 7.70 -2.89
CA SER A 108 0.73 8.79 -2.50
C SER A 108 1.30 8.48 -1.13
N LEU A 109 2.62 8.57 -1.00
CA LEU A 109 3.34 8.24 0.22
C LEU A 109 4.09 9.47 0.71
N SER A 110 4.14 9.64 2.03
CA SER A 110 4.95 10.69 2.61
C SER A 110 5.36 10.32 4.02
N HIS A 111 6.43 10.93 4.49
CA HIS A 111 6.79 10.85 5.89
C HIS A 111 7.35 12.19 6.32
N GLU A 112 7.05 12.52 7.56
CA GLU A 112 7.50 13.76 8.17
C GLU A 112 7.80 13.46 9.62
N GLY A 113 9.07 13.63 10.00
CA GLY A 113 9.49 13.27 11.36
C GLY A 113 9.17 11.82 11.66
N ASN A 114 8.38 11.59 12.69
CA ASN A 114 8.03 10.24 13.13
C ASN A 114 6.71 9.75 12.55
N VAL A 115 6.13 10.45 11.59
CA VAL A 115 4.85 10.07 11.01
C VAL A 115 5.04 9.61 9.58
N ALA A 116 4.57 8.41 9.28
CA ALA A 116 4.48 7.89 7.92
C ALA A 116 3.02 7.93 7.50
N ALA A 117 2.77 8.34 6.27
CA ALA A 117 1.41 8.47 5.77
C ALA A 117 1.29 7.86 4.38
N ALA A 118 0.18 7.22 4.14
CA ALA A 118 -0.17 6.73 2.82
C ALA A 118 -1.59 7.15 2.50
N PHE A 119 -1.79 7.59 1.28
CA PHE A 119 -3.10 7.94 0.76
C PHE A 119 -3.32 7.14 -0.50
N VAL A 120 -4.44 6.43 -0.56
CA VAL A 120 -4.74 5.54 -1.67
C VAL A 120 -6.12 5.88 -2.19
N SER A 121 -6.25 5.96 -3.50
CA SER A 121 -7.55 6.07 -4.14
C SER A 121 -7.74 4.88 -5.07
N VAL A 122 -8.97 4.44 -5.16
CA VAL A 122 -9.34 3.38 -6.08
C VAL A 122 -10.42 3.91 -7.02
N GLU A 123 -10.26 3.58 -8.26
CA GLU A 123 -11.25 3.86 -9.28
C GLU A 123 -11.71 2.54 -9.87
N CYS A 124 -13.01 2.35 -9.88
CA CYS A 124 -13.61 1.13 -10.38
C CYS A 124 -14.57 1.54 -11.47
N PRO A 125 -14.17 1.46 -12.73
CA PRO A 125 -15.06 1.87 -13.84
C PRO A 125 -16.33 1.05 -13.81
N LEU A 126 -17.45 1.71 -14.09
CA LEU A 126 -18.72 1.02 -14.21
C LEU A 126 -18.70 0.15 -15.47
N GLU A 127 -19.15 -1.09 -15.31
CA GLU A 127 -19.31 -1.94 -16.46
C GLU A 127 -20.47 -1.46 -17.31
N VAL A 128 -20.25 -1.46 -18.60
CA VAL A 128 -21.31 -1.14 -19.54
C VAL A 128 -21.94 -2.45 -19.96
N SER A 129 -23.15 -2.64 -19.54
CA SER A 129 -23.94 -3.81 -19.97
C SER A 129 -24.43 -3.61 -21.38
N ASN A 130 -24.15 -4.57 -22.21
CA ASN A 130 -24.62 -4.51 -23.58
C ASN A 130 -25.68 -5.54 -23.86
#